data_b5c4b4513765c625ab1a65541626d1b9
#
_entry.id   b5c4b4513765c625ab1a65541626d1b9
#
_cell.length_a   1.000
_cell.length_b   1.000
_cell.length_c   1.000
_cell.angle_alpha   90.00
_cell.angle_beta   90.00
_cell.angle_gamma   90.00
#
_symmetry.space_group_name_H-M   'P 1'
#
loop_
_entity.id
_entity.type
_entity.pdbx_description
1 polymer ?
#
loop_
_entity_poly.entity_id
_entity_poly.type
_entity_poly.pdbx_seq_one_letter_code
_entity_poly.pdbx_strand_id
1 'polypeptide(L)'
;MSESINKQLTRLPFPGKIVRGTGALASLGEICRTQGKKLYVLGGKTALAKTKQSIYAGIAQAGLDIAAFAWYGGECSQENIDKLAEDVLSCQADVIVAVGGGKALDTGKAVGAKCNLPVVTVPTIAATCAAVTPLSVTYNNKGEFTGNLFLDDCPTGVIVDTSIILATPV
;
A
#
# COMPACT_ATOMS: atom_id res chain seq x y z
N MET A 1 22.83 -26.94 -37.35
CA MET A 1 21.83 -27.05 -36.26
C MET A 1 22.09 -25.89 -35.32
N SER A 2 21.32 -24.83 -35.46
CA SER A 2 21.45 -23.65 -34.56
C SER A 2 20.53 -23.92 -33.38
N GLU A 3 21.11 -24.21 -32.21
CA GLU A 3 20.38 -24.19 -30.94
C GLU A 3 19.88 -22.76 -30.71
N SER A 4 18.57 -22.58 -30.86
CA SER A 4 17.90 -21.38 -30.43
C SER A 4 18.05 -21.31 -28.90
N ILE A 5 18.96 -20.49 -28.41
CA ILE A 5 19.02 -20.11 -26.99
C ILE A 5 17.70 -19.44 -26.68
N ASN A 6 16.80 -20.19 -26.07
CA ASN A 6 15.53 -19.69 -25.57
C ASN A 6 15.85 -18.77 -24.38
N LYS A 7 16.07 -17.48 -24.69
CA LYS A 7 16.44 -16.47 -23.71
C LYS A 7 15.20 -16.20 -22.85
N GLN A 8 15.07 -16.97 -21.76
CA GLN A 8 14.01 -16.77 -20.78
C GLN A 8 14.25 -15.42 -20.07
N LEU A 9 13.50 -14.41 -20.45
CA LEU A 9 13.58 -13.10 -19.80
C LEU A 9 12.97 -13.21 -18.40
N THR A 10 13.77 -12.94 -17.38
CA THR A 10 13.29 -12.87 -15.99
C THR A 10 13.09 -11.41 -15.62
N ARG A 11 11.87 -11.06 -15.22
CA ARG A 11 11.54 -9.74 -14.66
C ARG A 11 11.58 -9.82 -13.15
N LEU A 12 12.37 -8.94 -12.54
CA LEU A 12 12.41 -8.77 -11.08
C LEU A 12 11.77 -7.42 -10.76
N PRO A 13 10.58 -7.39 -10.15
CA PRO A 13 9.95 -6.14 -9.76
C PRO A 13 10.65 -5.53 -8.53
N PHE A 14 10.80 -4.21 -8.53
CA PHE A 14 11.30 -3.43 -7.40
C PHE A 14 10.32 -2.27 -7.12
N PRO A 15 10.25 -1.76 -5.86
CA PRO A 15 9.49 -0.55 -5.57
C PRO A 15 9.92 0.62 -6.45
N GLY A 16 8.96 1.40 -6.94
CA GLY A 16 9.24 2.53 -7.82
C GLY A 16 10.04 3.63 -7.13
N LYS A 17 9.70 3.98 -5.90
CA LYS A 17 10.39 5.00 -5.09
C LYS A 17 10.36 4.63 -3.61
N ILE A 18 11.49 4.73 -2.93
CA ILE A 18 11.55 4.51 -1.47
C ILE A 18 12.08 5.79 -0.81
N VAL A 19 11.30 6.33 0.12
CA VAL A 19 11.71 7.47 0.97
C VAL A 19 11.76 7.01 2.42
N ARG A 20 12.88 7.27 3.09
CA ARG A 20 13.10 6.85 4.48
C ARG A 20 13.69 7.99 5.31
N GLY A 21 13.19 8.18 6.51
CA GLY A 21 13.72 9.13 7.50
C GLY A 21 12.67 9.61 8.47
N THR A 22 13.06 10.44 9.41
CA THR A 22 12.14 11.11 10.33
C THR A 22 11.32 12.14 9.56
N GLY A 23 9.98 12.07 9.68
CA GLY A 23 9.08 12.96 8.96
C GLY A 23 8.93 12.62 7.47
N ALA A 24 9.38 11.43 7.02
CA ALA A 24 9.30 11.02 5.62
C ALA A 24 7.86 11.03 5.07
N LEU A 25 6.84 10.92 5.93
CA LEU A 25 5.44 10.94 5.51
C LEU A 25 5.04 12.28 4.86
N ALA A 26 5.75 13.37 5.12
CA ALA A 26 5.55 14.66 4.46
C ALA A 26 5.77 14.59 2.94
N SER A 27 6.55 13.62 2.43
CA SER A 27 6.78 13.43 0.99
C SER A 27 5.66 12.66 0.27
N LEU A 28 4.59 12.25 0.98
CA LEU A 28 3.49 11.48 0.40
C LEU A 28 2.88 12.16 -0.83
N GLY A 29 2.62 13.46 -0.72
CA GLY A 29 2.04 14.23 -1.82
C GLY A 29 2.94 14.26 -3.05
N GLU A 30 4.26 14.42 -2.88
CA GLU A 30 5.23 14.39 -3.98
C GLU A 30 5.24 13.04 -4.70
N ILE A 31 5.14 11.94 -3.95
CA ILE A 31 5.10 10.59 -4.52
C ILE A 31 3.80 10.35 -5.27
N CYS A 32 2.66 10.69 -4.68
CA CYS A 32 1.34 10.40 -5.25
C CYS A 32 1.02 11.27 -6.47
N ARG A 33 1.45 12.55 -6.52
CA ARG A 33 1.10 13.49 -7.60
C ARG A 33 1.50 13.04 -9.00
N THR A 34 2.48 12.14 -9.13
CA THR A 34 2.92 11.58 -10.41
C THR A 34 2.06 10.40 -10.86
N GLN A 35 1.13 9.96 -10.02
CA GLN A 35 0.35 8.74 -10.21
C GLN A 35 -1.15 9.01 -10.31
N GLY A 36 -1.63 10.09 -9.68
CA GLY A 36 -3.04 10.47 -9.70
C GLY A 36 -3.29 11.71 -8.85
N LYS A 37 -4.54 12.09 -8.73
CA LYS A 37 -4.97 13.27 -7.98
C LYS A 37 -5.82 12.95 -6.77
N LYS A 38 -6.52 11.82 -6.77
CA LYS A 38 -7.51 11.46 -5.77
C LYS A 38 -7.11 10.19 -5.05
N LEU A 39 -6.80 10.29 -3.76
CA LEU A 39 -6.23 9.21 -2.96
C LEU A 39 -7.28 8.50 -2.13
N TYR A 40 -7.23 7.17 -2.13
CA TYR A 40 -7.94 6.32 -1.18
C TYR A 40 -6.96 5.81 -0.13
N VAL A 41 -7.13 6.24 1.11
CA VAL A 41 -6.23 5.87 2.21
C VAL A 41 -6.88 4.76 3.03
N LEU A 42 -6.26 3.60 3.06
CA LEU A 42 -6.72 2.48 3.88
C LEU A 42 -5.68 2.06 4.91
N GLY A 43 -6.12 1.50 6.02
CA GLY A 43 -5.17 1.07 7.05
C GLY A 43 -5.79 0.57 8.34
N GLY A 44 -4.93 0.25 9.31
CA GLY A 44 -5.35 -0.08 10.66
C GLY A 44 -5.90 1.14 11.41
N LYS A 45 -6.91 0.96 12.25
CA LYS A 45 -7.57 2.06 12.98
C LYS A 45 -6.55 2.96 13.73
N THR A 46 -5.64 2.35 14.48
CA THR A 46 -4.60 3.08 15.23
C THR A 46 -3.59 3.76 14.30
N ALA A 47 -3.17 3.08 13.23
CA ALA A 47 -2.24 3.62 12.26
C ALA A 47 -2.84 4.86 11.57
N LEU A 48 -4.07 4.77 11.09
CA LEU A 48 -4.78 5.89 10.49
C LEU A 48 -4.95 7.06 11.48
N ALA A 49 -5.37 6.78 12.71
CA ALA A 49 -5.54 7.83 13.73
C ALA A 49 -4.24 8.60 13.99
N LYS A 50 -3.10 7.90 14.07
CA LYS A 50 -1.79 8.51 14.31
C LYS A 50 -1.22 9.26 13.10
N THR A 51 -1.54 8.84 11.88
CA THR A 51 -0.93 9.38 10.65
C THR A 51 -1.82 10.38 9.91
N LYS A 52 -3.12 10.41 10.20
CA LYS A 52 -4.13 11.19 9.48
C LYS A 52 -3.75 12.65 9.28
N GLN A 53 -3.30 13.33 10.33
CA GLN A 53 -2.93 14.75 10.26
C GLN A 53 -1.72 14.97 9.35
N SER A 54 -0.69 14.14 9.45
CA SER A 54 0.51 14.21 8.61
C SER A 54 0.20 13.90 7.15
N ILE A 55 -0.71 12.95 6.89
CA ILE A 55 -1.21 12.63 5.55
C ILE A 55 -1.91 13.86 4.95
N TYR A 56 -2.85 14.48 5.67
CA TYR A 56 -3.52 15.69 5.19
C TYR A 56 -2.53 16.82 4.88
N ALA A 57 -1.57 17.06 5.77
CA ALA A 57 -0.58 18.11 5.56
C ALA A 57 0.29 17.87 4.32
N GLY A 58 0.78 16.65 4.11
CA GLY A 58 1.59 16.29 2.95
C GLY A 58 0.83 16.36 1.63
N ILE A 59 -0.45 16.00 1.65
CA ILE A 59 -1.31 15.98 0.46
C ILE A 59 -1.77 17.39 0.07
N ALA A 60 -2.15 18.23 1.05
CA ALA A 60 -2.59 19.61 0.79
C ALA A 60 -1.53 20.44 0.07
N GLN A 61 -0.25 20.27 0.44
CA GLN A 61 0.87 20.95 -0.23
C GLN A 61 1.05 20.55 -1.69
N ALA A 62 0.62 19.34 -2.04
CA ALA A 62 0.75 18.81 -3.41
C ALA A 62 -0.48 19.09 -4.30
N GLY A 63 -1.53 19.70 -3.76
CA GLY A 63 -2.78 19.96 -4.48
C GLY A 63 -3.54 18.68 -4.84
N LEU A 64 -3.52 17.69 -3.94
CA LEU A 64 -4.19 16.42 -4.11
C LEU A 64 -5.41 16.30 -3.19
N ASP A 65 -6.35 15.46 -3.56
CA ASP A 65 -7.57 15.21 -2.82
C ASP A 65 -7.57 13.84 -2.13
N ILE A 66 -8.24 13.73 -0.99
CA ILE A 66 -8.50 12.46 -0.32
C ILE A 66 -9.95 12.07 -0.58
N ALA A 67 -10.15 10.95 -1.29
CA ALA A 67 -11.46 10.37 -1.53
C ALA A 67 -12.07 9.82 -0.23
N ALA A 68 -11.28 9.03 0.51
CA ALA A 68 -11.72 8.42 1.76
C ALA A 68 -10.55 8.00 2.66
N PHE A 69 -10.86 7.79 3.94
CA PHE A 69 -10.08 7.01 4.88
C PHE A 69 -10.89 5.78 5.28
N ALA A 70 -10.36 4.60 5.01
CA ALA A 70 -11.05 3.33 5.27
C ALA A 70 -10.25 2.41 6.21
N TRP A 71 -10.95 1.74 7.09
CA TRP A 71 -10.37 0.63 7.84
C TRP A 71 -10.27 -0.60 6.96
N TYR A 72 -9.10 -1.25 6.92
CA TYR A 72 -8.82 -2.38 6.03
C TYR A 72 -9.58 -3.68 6.36
N GLY A 73 -10.41 -3.71 7.43
CA GLY A 73 -11.24 -4.85 7.79
C GLY A 73 -10.66 -5.77 8.89
N GLY A 74 -9.38 -5.63 9.23
CA GLY A 74 -8.69 -6.41 10.27
C GLY A 74 -7.89 -7.60 9.75
N GLU A 75 -8.33 -8.22 8.64
CA GLU A 75 -7.62 -9.30 7.95
C GLU A 75 -7.49 -9.00 6.44
N CYS A 76 -6.40 -9.47 5.84
CA CYS A 76 -6.26 -9.49 4.38
C CYS A 76 -7.06 -10.66 3.82
N SER A 77 -8.39 -10.54 3.85
CA SER A 77 -9.32 -11.55 3.36
C SER A 77 -9.94 -11.15 2.03
N GLN A 78 -10.37 -12.14 1.23
CA GLN A 78 -11.01 -11.88 -0.05
C GLN A 78 -12.23 -10.96 0.11
N GLU A 79 -13.04 -11.16 1.16
CA GLU A 79 -14.20 -10.33 1.45
C GLU A 79 -13.83 -8.86 1.70
N ASN A 80 -12.78 -8.60 2.50
CA ASN A 80 -12.31 -7.24 2.76
C ASN A 80 -11.71 -6.59 1.51
N ILE A 81 -10.98 -7.37 0.70
CA ILE A 81 -10.41 -6.90 -0.58
C ILE A 81 -11.53 -6.49 -1.53
N ASP A 82 -12.57 -7.32 -1.66
CA ASP A 82 -13.69 -7.07 -2.57
C ASP A 82 -14.47 -5.82 -2.17
N LYS A 83 -14.83 -5.72 -0.90
CA LYS A 83 -15.52 -4.56 -0.34
C LYS A 83 -14.74 -3.26 -0.53
N LEU A 84 -13.44 -3.28 -0.23
CA LEU A 84 -12.61 -2.09 -0.38
C LEU A 84 -12.40 -1.72 -1.85
N ALA A 85 -12.32 -2.70 -2.74
CA ALA A 85 -12.20 -2.44 -4.18
C ALA A 85 -13.47 -1.77 -4.73
N GLU A 86 -14.67 -2.21 -4.31
CA GLU A 86 -15.93 -1.56 -4.65
C GLU A 86 -15.98 -0.11 -4.17
N ASP A 87 -15.52 0.13 -2.93
CA ASP A 87 -15.48 1.47 -2.34
C ASP A 87 -14.49 2.39 -3.10
N VAL A 88 -13.30 1.89 -3.43
CA VAL A 88 -12.28 2.59 -4.25
C VAL A 88 -12.87 3.02 -5.60
N LEU A 89 -13.55 2.11 -6.29
CA LEU A 89 -14.15 2.40 -7.59
C LEU A 89 -15.30 3.40 -7.46
N SER A 90 -16.14 3.28 -6.44
CA SER A 90 -17.27 4.18 -6.20
C SER A 90 -16.83 5.61 -5.94
N CYS A 91 -15.72 5.80 -5.22
CA CYS A 91 -15.16 7.14 -4.99
C CYS A 91 -14.25 7.63 -6.11
N GLN A 92 -14.04 6.87 -7.18
CA GLN A 92 -13.20 7.24 -8.31
C GLN A 92 -11.78 7.67 -7.87
N ALA A 93 -11.16 6.88 -7.01
CA ALA A 93 -9.80 7.13 -6.58
C ALA A 93 -8.79 6.72 -7.66
N ASP A 94 -7.67 7.43 -7.73
CA ASP A 94 -6.59 7.20 -8.70
C ASP A 94 -5.41 6.44 -8.08
N VAL A 95 -5.22 6.59 -6.76
CA VAL A 95 -4.07 6.05 -6.02
C VAL A 95 -4.53 5.47 -4.70
N ILE A 96 -3.99 4.32 -4.33
CA ILE A 96 -4.21 3.71 -3.03
C ILE A 96 -3.01 3.99 -2.12
N VAL A 97 -3.28 4.45 -0.90
CA VAL A 97 -2.28 4.61 0.16
C VAL A 97 -2.58 3.62 1.27
N ALA A 98 -1.74 2.60 1.44
CA ALA A 98 -1.88 1.58 2.47
C ALA A 98 -1.01 1.91 3.69
N VAL A 99 -1.63 2.05 4.87
CA VAL A 99 -0.97 2.52 6.10
C VAL A 99 -1.12 1.49 7.22
N GLY A 100 -0.01 0.97 7.74
CA GLY A 100 -0.08 0.03 8.86
C GLY A 100 0.98 -1.04 8.89
N GLY A 101 0.66 -2.15 9.53
CA GLY A 101 1.46 -3.38 9.53
C GLY A 101 1.14 -4.28 8.33
N GLY A 102 1.77 -5.46 8.28
CA GLY A 102 1.73 -6.38 7.14
C GLY A 102 0.34 -6.63 6.56
N LYS A 103 -0.65 -6.98 7.40
CA LYS A 103 -2.02 -7.26 6.95
C LYS A 103 -2.67 -6.07 6.23
N ALA A 104 -2.50 -4.86 6.76
CA ALA A 104 -3.04 -3.64 6.13
C ALA A 104 -2.34 -3.32 4.80
N LEU A 105 -1.01 -3.50 4.75
CA LEU A 105 -0.22 -3.29 3.54
C LEU A 105 -0.57 -4.31 2.45
N ASP A 106 -0.71 -5.58 2.83
CA ASP A 106 -1.11 -6.66 1.93
C ASP A 106 -2.52 -6.44 1.39
N THR A 107 -3.47 -6.02 2.24
CA THR A 107 -4.82 -5.66 1.78
C THR A 107 -4.77 -4.51 0.77
N GLY A 108 -4.00 -3.45 1.05
CA GLY A 108 -3.87 -2.32 0.11
C GLY A 108 -3.28 -2.70 -1.24
N LYS A 109 -2.25 -3.56 -1.25
CA LYS A 109 -1.67 -4.09 -2.48
C LYS A 109 -2.66 -4.95 -3.27
N ALA A 110 -3.37 -5.84 -2.59
CA ALA A 110 -4.38 -6.70 -3.22
C ALA A 110 -5.54 -5.88 -3.81
N VAL A 111 -6.01 -4.84 -3.10
CA VAL A 111 -7.02 -3.89 -3.61
C VAL A 111 -6.49 -3.13 -4.83
N GLY A 112 -5.24 -2.66 -4.78
CA GLY A 112 -4.60 -1.98 -5.91
C GLY A 112 -4.52 -2.85 -7.15
N ALA A 113 -4.07 -4.10 -6.99
CA ALA A 113 -4.04 -5.07 -8.09
C ALA A 113 -5.44 -5.32 -8.66
N LYS A 114 -6.46 -5.49 -7.80
CA LYS A 114 -7.83 -5.73 -8.23
C LYS A 114 -8.43 -4.54 -9.00
N CYS A 115 -8.12 -3.32 -8.59
CA CYS A 115 -8.59 -2.08 -9.23
C CYS A 115 -7.68 -1.58 -10.36
N ASN A 116 -6.53 -2.22 -10.59
CA ASN A 116 -5.48 -1.77 -11.50
C ASN A 116 -5.02 -0.33 -11.20
N LEU A 117 -4.80 -0.05 -9.91
CA LEU A 117 -4.37 1.26 -9.41
C LEU A 117 -2.99 1.18 -8.75
N PRO A 118 -2.18 2.24 -8.84
CA PRO A 118 -0.91 2.34 -8.14
C PRO A 118 -1.10 2.33 -6.63
N VAL A 119 -0.14 1.72 -5.92
CA VAL A 119 -0.15 1.60 -4.47
C VAL A 119 1.07 2.25 -3.87
N VAL A 120 0.87 3.12 -2.90
CA VAL A 120 1.91 3.65 -2.02
C VAL A 120 1.74 3.03 -0.63
N THR A 121 2.81 2.47 -0.09
CA THR A 121 2.80 1.83 1.23
C THR A 121 3.49 2.70 2.28
N VAL A 122 2.88 2.75 3.47
CA VAL A 122 3.38 3.47 4.65
C VAL A 122 3.42 2.49 5.82
N PRO A 123 4.52 1.74 6.00
CA PRO A 123 4.65 0.83 7.14
C PRO A 123 4.74 1.63 8.44
N THR A 124 3.99 1.18 9.45
CA THR A 124 4.00 1.78 10.79
C THR A 124 4.72 0.92 11.83
N ILE A 125 5.15 -0.27 11.45
CA ILE A 125 5.94 -1.21 12.27
C ILE A 125 7.08 -1.78 11.44
N ALA A 126 8.20 -2.13 12.09
CA ALA A 126 9.38 -2.72 11.44
C ALA A 126 9.36 -4.26 11.48
N ALA A 127 8.19 -4.89 11.32
CA ALA A 127 8.02 -6.34 11.53
C ALA A 127 7.82 -7.13 10.22
N THR A 128 7.85 -6.48 9.05
CA THR A 128 7.47 -7.15 7.79
C THR A 128 8.13 -6.51 6.57
N CYS A 129 8.41 -7.33 5.56
CA CYS A 129 8.81 -6.88 4.22
C CYS A 129 7.61 -6.54 3.31
N ALA A 130 6.38 -6.65 3.78
CA ALA A 130 5.16 -6.43 2.99
C ALA A 130 5.12 -5.06 2.30
N ALA A 131 5.80 -4.06 2.88
CA ALA A 131 5.85 -2.72 2.30
C ALA A 131 6.57 -2.64 0.95
N VAL A 132 7.48 -3.57 0.64
CA VAL A 132 8.38 -3.50 -0.52
C VAL A 132 8.23 -4.68 -1.48
N THR A 133 7.43 -5.67 -1.16
CA THR A 133 7.32 -6.91 -1.93
C THR A 133 6.08 -6.94 -2.83
N PRO A 134 6.16 -7.60 -4.02
CA PRO A 134 5.03 -7.84 -4.91
C PRO A 134 4.25 -9.09 -4.47
N LEU A 135 3.93 -9.18 -3.18
CA LEU A 135 3.27 -10.32 -2.58
C LEU A 135 2.30 -9.84 -1.52
N SER A 136 1.09 -10.39 -1.51
CA SER A 136 0.13 -10.24 -0.43
C SER A 136 -0.23 -11.60 0.15
N VAL A 137 -0.17 -11.73 1.47
CA VAL A 137 -0.58 -12.94 2.17
C VAL A 137 -2.05 -12.82 2.53
N THR A 138 -2.86 -13.80 2.12
CA THR A 138 -4.31 -13.79 2.35
C THR A 138 -4.72 -14.75 3.47
N TYR A 139 -5.79 -14.35 4.16
CA TYR A 139 -6.36 -15.06 5.29
C TYR A 139 -7.89 -15.13 5.15
N ASN A 140 -8.51 -16.08 5.83
CA ASN A 140 -9.96 -16.05 5.99
C ASN A 140 -10.36 -15.16 7.19
N ASN A 141 -11.67 -15.00 7.42
CA ASN A 141 -12.19 -14.19 8.53
C ASN A 141 -11.91 -14.75 9.93
N LYS A 142 -11.37 -15.97 10.02
CA LYS A 142 -10.88 -16.58 11.27
C LYS A 142 -9.38 -16.36 11.50
N GLY A 143 -8.70 -15.67 10.57
CA GLY A 143 -7.25 -15.44 10.62
C GLY A 143 -6.41 -16.65 10.17
N GLU A 144 -7.02 -17.64 9.53
CA GLU A 144 -6.30 -18.80 8.99
C GLU A 144 -5.74 -18.44 7.60
N PHE A 145 -4.51 -18.84 7.34
CA PHE A 145 -3.83 -18.64 6.05
C PHE A 145 -4.60 -19.31 4.91
N THR A 146 -4.85 -18.60 3.85
CA THR A 146 -5.55 -19.09 2.66
C THR A 146 -4.70 -19.13 1.41
N GLY A 147 -3.64 -18.32 1.34
CA GLY A 147 -2.74 -18.34 0.18
C GLY A 147 -1.84 -17.13 0.07
N ASN A 148 -1.06 -17.16 -1.01
CA ASN A 148 -0.21 -16.06 -1.43
C ASN A 148 -0.75 -15.51 -2.76
N LEU A 149 -1.01 -14.22 -2.80
CA LEU A 149 -1.33 -13.48 -4.02
C LEU A 149 -0.04 -12.86 -4.55
N PHE A 150 0.50 -13.39 -5.63
CA PHE A 150 1.65 -12.82 -6.32
C PHE A 150 1.17 -11.69 -7.23
N LEU A 151 1.82 -10.55 -7.14
CA LEU A 151 1.51 -9.34 -7.89
C LEU A 151 2.55 -9.12 -8.98
N ASP A 152 2.16 -8.53 -10.10
CA ASP A 152 3.07 -8.26 -11.21
C ASP A 152 4.13 -7.21 -10.85
N ASP A 153 3.78 -6.26 -9.99
CA ASP A 153 4.64 -5.15 -9.59
C ASP A 153 4.68 -4.94 -8.07
N CYS A 154 5.80 -4.41 -7.60
CA CYS A 154 5.93 -3.86 -6.25
C CYS A 154 5.13 -2.56 -6.11
N PRO A 155 4.89 -2.09 -4.88
CA PRO A 155 4.34 -0.77 -4.66
C PRO A 155 5.11 0.32 -5.42
N THR A 156 4.39 1.26 -6.00
CA THR A 156 4.97 2.37 -6.77
C THR A 156 5.71 3.38 -5.89
N GLY A 157 5.35 3.42 -4.61
CA GLY A 157 6.02 4.21 -3.59
C GLY A 157 6.02 3.54 -2.23
N VAL A 158 7.10 3.73 -1.47
CA VAL A 158 7.25 3.23 -0.09
C VAL A 158 7.76 4.36 0.79
N ILE A 159 7.02 4.70 1.85
CA ILE A 159 7.39 5.77 2.76
C ILE A 159 7.64 5.19 4.15
N VAL A 160 8.90 5.12 4.53
CA VAL A 160 9.34 4.60 5.83
C VAL A 160 9.63 5.78 6.78
N ASP A 161 8.60 6.25 7.46
CA ASP A 161 8.77 7.30 8.47
C ASP A 161 9.23 6.70 9.77
N THR A 162 10.50 6.95 10.13
CA THR A 162 11.12 6.36 11.30
C THR A 162 10.53 6.88 12.61
N SER A 163 9.96 8.09 12.63
CA SER A 163 9.30 8.63 13.83
C SER A 163 8.01 7.88 14.13
N ILE A 164 7.27 7.45 13.10
CA ILE A 164 6.06 6.64 13.26
C ILE A 164 6.40 5.26 13.79
N ILE A 165 7.42 4.62 13.22
CA ILE A 165 7.87 3.28 13.64
C ILE A 165 8.33 3.29 15.10
N LEU A 166 9.12 4.28 15.49
CA LEU A 166 9.62 4.42 16.88
C LEU A 166 8.50 4.69 17.90
N ALA A 167 7.39 5.29 17.48
CA ALA A 167 6.24 5.56 18.33
C ALA A 167 5.29 4.35 18.48
N THR A 168 5.63 3.21 17.88
CA THR A 168 4.82 1.99 17.99
C THR A 168 5.20 1.22 19.25
N PRO A 169 4.24 0.76 20.08
CA PRO A 169 4.53 -0.08 21.24
C PRO A 169 5.26 -1.37 20.82
N VAL A 170 6.23 -1.79 21.60
CA VAL A 170 6.98 -3.05 21.46
C VAL A 170 6.10 -4.21 21.91
#